data_4e6312ff6410c7175bb18b9e6828e793
#
_entry.id   4e6312ff6410c7175bb18b9e6828e793
#
_cell.length_a   1.000
_cell.length_b   1.000
_cell.length_c   1.000
_cell.angle_alpha   90.00
_cell.angle_beta   90.00
_cell.angle_gamma   90.00
#
_symmetry.space_group_name_H-M   'P 1'
#
loop_
_entity.id
_entity.type
_entity.pdbx_description
1 polymer ?
#
loop_
_entity_poly.entity_id
_entity_poly.type
_entity_poly.pdbx_seq_one_letter_code
_entity_poly.pdbx_strand_id
1 'polypeptide(L)'
;NMFNIYAFSEEVMIALFQYCKERKALNKKYVYAVAETWYNGGVKTFEDLENFLENYDKFTKVKQKISKSLSFGRQLSKYEEVYVKKWLEEYGYDYDVIEEGLSRSTATSNPSIKYIDAIISSWYKKGYQTLQDILDSEMEPKIETKPIEVKKVVVDKKKSYQNYAPREYDSDEDFYDEV
;
A
#
# COMPACT_ATOMS: atom_id res chain seq x y z
N ASN A 1 -1.09 -28.89 -22.19
CA ASN A 1 -2.06 -28.13 -22.98
C ASN A 1 -2.61 -27.01 -22.08
N MET A 2 -2.55 -25.74 -22.54
CA MET A 2 -2.95 -24.55 -21.78
C MET A 2 -4.39 -24.64 -21.26
N PHE A 3 -5.31 -25.20 -22.05
CA PHE A 3 -6.71 -25.40 -21.65
C PHE A 3 -6.84 -26.21 -20.35
N ASN A 4 -6.02 -27.26 -20.20
CA ASN A 4 -6.10 -28.11 -18.98
C ASN A 4 -5.39 -27.50 -17.78
N ILE A 5 -4.45 -26.58 -17.98
CA ILE A 5 -3.67 -25.96 -16.89
C ILE A 5 -4.44 -24.80 -16.27
N TYR A 6 -5.05 -23.94 -17.08
CA TYR A 6 -5.68 -22.71 -16.59
C TYR A 6 -7.20 -22.78 -16.53
N ALA A 7 -7.84 -23.82 -17.11
CA ALA A 7 -9.30 -24.00 -17.14
C ALA A 7 -10.05 -22.77 -17.68
N PHE A 8 -9.45 -22.04 -18.62
CA PHE A 8 -10.09 -20.92 -19.28
C PHE A 8 -11.22 -21.37 -20.21
N SER A 9 -12.28 -20.56 -20.32
CA SER A 9 -13.27 -20.74 -21.36
C SER A 9 -12.66 -20.53 -22.76
N GLU A 10 -13.38 -20.97 -23.79
CA GLU A 10 -12.91 -20.81 -25.18
C GLU A 10 -12.73 -19.32 -25.52
N GLU A 11 -13.69 -18.49 -25.11
CA GLU A 11 -13.65 -17.04 -25.34
C GLU A 11 -12.44 -16.39 -24.68
N VAL A 12 -12.07 -16.78 -23.46
CA VAL A 12 -10.88 -16.28 -22.76
C VAL A 12 -9.61 -16.69 -23.50
N MET A 13 -9.55 -17.90 -24.03
CA MET A 13 -8.40 -18.35 -24.84
C MET A 13 -8.27 -17.56 -26.13
N ILE A 14 -9.37 -17.28 -26.81
CA ILE A 14 -9.36 -16.44 -28.03
C ILE A 14 -8.87 -15.02 -27.65
N ALA A 15 -9.44 -14.43 -26.61
CA ALA A 15 -9.05 -13.11 -26.12
C ALA A 15 -7.56 -13.04 -25.73
N LEU A 16 -7.01 -14.11 -25.12
CA LEU A 16 -5.59 -14.20 -24.76
C LEU A 16 -4.68 -14.05 -25.98
N PHE A 17 -4.98 -14.79 -27.05
CA PHE A 17 -4.19 -14.71 -28.27
C PHE A 17 -4.37 -13.38 -29.00
N GLN A 18 -5.58 -12.80 -29.01
CA GLN A 18 -5.84 -11.47 -29.56
C GLN A 18 -5.04 -10.40 -28.82
N TYR A 19 -5.11 -10.41 -27.47
CA TYR A 19 -4.37 -9.51 -26.60
C TYR A 19 -2.85 -9.56 -26.85
N CYS A 20 -2.28 -10.76 -26.98
CA CYS A 20 -0.87 -10.93 -27.28
C CYS A 20 -0.50 -10.48 -28.71
N LYS A 21 -1.39 -10.69 -29.68
CA LYS A 21 -1.20 -10.26 -31.09
C LYS A 21 -1.17 -8.74 -31.20
N GLU A 22 -2.10 -8.04 -30.58
CA GLU A 22 -2.19 -6.58 -30.57
C GLU A 22 -0.92 -5.94 -30.01
N ARG A 23 -0.30 -6.57 -29.00
CA ARG A 23 0.97 -6.13 -28.41
C ARG A 23 2.21 -6.58 -29.20
N LYS A 24 2.02 -7.19 -30.37
CA LYS A 24 3.10 -7.73 -31.21
C LYS A 24 4.04 -8.71 -30.46
N ALA A 25 3.52 -9.37 -29.46
CA ALA A 25 4.26 -10.24 -28.54
C ALA A 25 3.71 -11.67 -28.54
N LEU A 26 3.36 -12.22 -29.73
CA LEU A 26 2.81 -13.56 -29.89
C LEU A 26 3.91 -14.64 -29.81
N ASN A 27 4.71 -14.62 -28.75
CA ASN A 27 5.67 -15.67 -28.46
C ASN A 27 5.23 -16.51 -27.27
N LYS A 28 5.64 -17.77 -27.24
CA LYS A 28 5.21 -18.74 -26.23
C LYS A 28 5.41 -18.23 -24.80
N LYS A 29 6.57 -17.65 -24.51
CA LYS A 29 6.90 -17.17 -23.16
C LYS A 29 5.95 -16.06 -22.69
N TYR A 30 5.66 -15.11 -23.56
CA TYR A 30 4.77 -14.00 -23.25
C TYR A 30 3.33 -14.46 -23.08
N VAL A 31 2.83 -15.32 -23.99
CA VAL A 31 1.47 -15.87 -23.90
C VAL A 31 1.26 -16.61 -22.57
N TYR A 32 2.23 -17.44 -22.14
CA TYR A 32 2.15 -18.13 -20.86
C TYR A 32 2.19 -17.15 -19.68
N ALA A 33 3.02 -16.12 -19.71
CA ALA A 33 3.09 -15.12 -18.65
C ALA A 33 1.77 -14.33 -18.50
N VAL A 34 1.13 -13.99 -19.62
CA VAL A 34 -0.20 -13.33 -19.59
C VAL A 34 -1.26 -14.29 -19.07
N ALA A 35 -1.27 -15.55 -19.55
CA ALA A 35 -2.22 -16.56 -19.06
C ALA A 35 -2.08 -16.80 -17.57
N GLU A 36 -0.86 -16.90 -17.05
CA GLU A 36 -0.59 -17.03 -15.63
C GLU A 36 -1.08 -15.81 -14.83
N THR A 37 -0.89 -14.60 -15.36
CA THR A 37 -1.38 -13.37 -14.74
C THR A 37 -2.91 -13.37 -14.64
N TRP A 38 -3.61 -13.74 -15.72
CA TRP A 38 -5.07 -13.81 -15.73
C TRP A 38 -5.59 -14.91 -14.79
N TYR A 39 -4.97 -16.09 -14.81
CA TYR A 39 -5.31 -17.19 -13.92
C TYR A 39 -5.17 -16.82 -12.44
N ASN A 40 -4.04 -16.21 -12.08
CA ASN A 40 -3.79 -15.71 -10.73
C ASN A 40 -4.74 -14.57 -10.34
N GLY A 41 -5.27 -13.83 -11.32
CA GLY A 41 -6.33 -12.83 -11.16
C GLY A 41 -7.74 -13.43 -11.06
N GLY A 42 -7.88 -14.76 -11.08
CA GLY A 42 -9.16 -15.45 -10.93
C GLY A 42 -10.00 -15.55 -12.20
N VAL A 43 -9.45 -15.17 -13.37
CA VAL A 43 -10.15 -15.22 -14.66
C VAL A 43 -10.41 -16.67 -15.07
N LYS A 44 -11.68 -16.99 -15.35
CA LYS A 44 -12.11 -18.28 -15.91
C LYS A 44 -13.07 -18.08 -17.08
N THR A 45 -13.98 -17.13 -16.96
CA THR A 45 -14.99 -16.77 -17.95
C THR A 45 -14.64 -15.45 -18.63
N PHE A 46 -15.35 -15.13 -19.71
CA PHE A 46 -15.14 -13.85 -20.41
C PHE A 46 -15.55 -12.65 -19.54
N GLU A 47 -16.59 -12.78 -18.72
CA GLU A 47 -17.02 -11.77 -17.75
C GLU A 47 -15.93 -11.50 -16.70
N ASP A 48 -15.30 -12.57 -16.17
CA ASP A 48 -14.15 -12.40 -15.26
C ASP A 48 -13.01 -11.63 -15.93
N LEU A 49 -12.77 -11.90 -17.22
CA LEU A 49 -11.73 -11.22 -18.00
C LEU A 49 -12.02 -9.73 -18.16
N GLU A 50 -13.25 -9.36 -18.51
CA GLU A 50 -13.65 -7.96 -18.65
C GLU A 50 -13.45 -7.21 -17.34
N ASN A 51 -13.94 -7.75 -16.22
CA ASN A 51 -13.78 -7.20 -14.89
C ASN A 51 -12.28 -7.08 -14.49
N PHE A 52 -11.51 -8.11 -14.78
CA PHE A 52 -10.06 -8.10 -14.52
C PHE A 52 -9.34 -7.01 -15.30
N LEU A 53 -9.62 -6.87 -16.60
CA LEU A 53 -8.97 -5.87 -17.44
C LEU A 53 -9.35 -4.44 -17.04
N GLU A 54 -10.61 -4.20 -16.70
CA GLU A 54 -11.08 -2.89 -16.22
C GLU A 54 -10.36 -2.51 -14.92
N ASN A 55 -10.31 -3.41 -13.94
CA ASN A 55 -9.63 -3.19 -12.68
C ASN A 55 -8.10 -3.00 -12.87
N TYR A 56 -7.50 -3.76 -13.77
CA TYR A 56 -6.08 -3.64 -14.10
C TYR A 56 -5.75 -2.28 -14.75
N ASP A 57 -6.60 -1.82 -15.66
CA ASP A 57 -6.44 -0.51 -16.30
C ASP A 57 -6.66 0.63 -15.29
N LYS A 58 -7.69 0.54 -14.43
CA LYS A 58 -7.93 1.49 -13.34
C LYS A 58 -6.70 1.56 -12.43
N PHE A 59 -6.21 0.43 -11.97
CA PHE A 59 -5.02 0.33 -11.12
C PHE A 59 -3.77 0.95 -11.77
N THR A 60 -3.54 0.63 -13.04
CA THR A 60 -2.37 1.13 -13.79
C THR A 60 -2.42 2.65 -13.97
N LYS A 61 -3.60 3.20 -14.29
CA LYS A 61 -3.81 4.65 -14.40
C LYS A 61 -3.56 5.36 -13.06
N VAL A 62 -4.09 4.81 -11.98
CA VAL A 62 -3.89 5.37 -10.63
C VAL A 62 -2.42 5.34 -10.23
N LYS A 63 -1.70 4.24 -10.45
CA LYS A 63 -0.25 4.16 -10.20
C LYS A 63 0.54 5.23 -10.94
N GLN A 64 0.24 5.42 -12.22
CA GLN A 64 0.93 6.44 -13.03
C GLN A 64 0.66 7.85 -12.51
N LYS A 65 -0.57 8.16 -12.12
CA LYS A 65 -0.95 9.44 -11.56
C LYS A 65 -0.24 9.69 -10.23
N ILE A 66 -0.22 8.70 -9.32
CA ILE A 66 0.49 8.78 -8.04
C ILE A 66 1.99 9.03 -8.25
N SER A 67 2.61 8.27 -9.15
CA SER A 67 4.03 8.42 -9.46
C SER A 67 4.38 9.83 -9.99
N LYS A 68 3.48 10.42 -10.79
CA LYS A 68 3.63 11.79 -11.27
C LYS A 68 3.45 12.82 -10.14
N SER A 69 2.40 12.69 -9.34
CA SER A 69 2.10 13.63 -8.25
C SER A 69 3.20 13.69 -7.20
N LEU A 70 3.82 12.54 -6.90
CA LEU A 70 4.93 12.47 -5.95
C LEU A 70 6.29 12.80 -6.56
N SER A 71 6.35 13.11 -7.85
CA SER A 71 7.60 13.43 -8.58
C SER A 71 8.71 12.40 -8.37
N PHE A 72 8.35 11.13 -8.22
CA PHE A 72 9.33 10.07 -7.94
C PHE A 72 10.35 9.85 -9.07
N GLY A 73 10.07 10.29 -10.29
CA GLY A 73 10.90 10.00 -11.47
C GLY A 73 11.04 8.51 -11.80
N ARG A 74 10.32 7.64 -11.08
CA ARG A 74 10.26 6.18 -11.22
C ARG A 74 8.84 5.66 -11.05
N GLN A 75 8.63 4.43 -11.45
CA GLN A 75 7.37 3.73 -11.12
C GLN A 75 7.36 3.31 -9.65
N LEU A 76 6.15 3.08 -9.13
CA LEU A 76 5.98 2.51 -7.79
C LEU A 76 6.62 1.12 -7.72
N SER A 77 7.26 0.83 -6.61
CA SER A 77 7.76 -0.50 -6.30
C SER A 77 6.59 -1.45 -5.96
N LYS A 78 6.83 -2.77 -6.05
CA LYS A 78 5.83 -3.78 -5.65
C LYS A 78 5.31 -3.59 -4.23
N TYR A 79 6.15 -3.12 -3.31
CA TYR A 79 5.75 -2.83 -1.92
C TYR A 79 4.84 -1.61 -1.81
N GLU A 80 5.04 -0.60 -2.66
CA GLU A 80 4.20 0.59 -2.73
C GLU A 80 2.88 0.29 -3.44
N GLU A 81 2.87 -0.60 -4.42
CA GLU A 81 1.66 -1.05 -5.12
C GLU A 81 0.64 -1.74 -4.19
N VAL A 82 1.09 -2.37 -3.10
CA VAL A 82 0.20 -2.98 -2.11
C VAL A 82 -0.74 -1.95 -1.48
N TYR A 83 -0.23 -0.74 -1.20
CA TYR A 83 -1.06 0.34 -0.66
C TYR A 83 -2.11 0.80 -1.67
N VAL A 84 -1.73 0.96 -2.93
CA VAL A 84 -2.67 1.38 -3.99
C VAL A 84 -3.77 0.34 -4.20
N LYS A 85 -3.42 -0.95 -4.20
CA LYS A 85 -4.41 -2.03 -4.25
C LYS A 85 -5.36 -1.98 -3.07
N LYS A 86 -4.86 -1.83 -1.86
CA LYS A 86 -5.66 -1.71 -0.65
C LYS A 86 -6.68 -0.56 -0.77
N TRP A 87 -6.28 0.61 -1.27
CA TRP A 87 -7.18 1.75 -1.42
C TRP A 87 -8.27 1.53 -2.46
N LEU A 88 -7.93 0.87 -3.57
CA LEU A 88 -8.88 0.62 -4.67
C LEU A 88 -9.77 -0.60 -4.42
N GLU A 89 -9.20 -1.72 -3.94
CA GLU A 89 -9.88 -3.01 -3.85
C GLU A 89 -10.52 -3.23 -2.46
N GLU A 90 -9.81 -2.88 -1.37
CA GLU A 90 -10.29 -3.11 -0.01
C GLU A 90 -11.16 -1.95 0.50
N TYR A 91 -10.73 -0.70 0.24
CA TYR A 91 -11.47 0.49 0.69
C TYR A 91 -12.52 0.95 -0.34
N GLY A 92 -12.40 0.52 -1.59
CA GLY A 92 -13.30 0.91 -2.68
C GLY A 92 -13.20 2.39 -3.08
N TYR A 93 -12.10 3.05 -2.78
CA TYR A 93 -11.91 4.45 -3.08
C TYR A 93 -11.65 4.71 -4.55
N ASP A 94 -12.26 5.75 -5.07
CA ASP A 94 -11.94 6.29 -6.38
C ASP A 94 -10.69 7.18 -6.34
N TYR A 95 -10.19 7.54 -7.52
CA TYR A 95 -8.95 8.31 -7.62
C TYR A 95 -9.04 9.70 -6.96
N ASP A 96 -10.18 10.35 -6.96
CA ASP A 96 -10.41 11.67 -6.35
C ASP A 96 -10.13 11.67 -4.84
N VAL A 97 -10.54 10.63 -4.12
CA VAL A 97 -10.20 10.44 -2.69
C VAL A 97 -8.71 10.22 -2.51
N ILE A 98 -8.09 9.42 -3.40
CA ILE A 98 -6.64 9.18 -3.35
C ILE A 98 -5.87 10.48 -3.65
N GLU A 99 -6.33 11.26 -4.64
CA GLU A 99 -5.74 12.54 -5.00
C GLU A 99 -5.79 13.55 -3.85
N GLU A 100 -6.88 13.58 -3.10
CA GLU A 100 -6.99 14.40 -1.90
C GLU A 100 -5.96 13.97 -0.83
N GLY A 101 -5.77 12.66 -0.64
CA GLY A 101 -4.73 12.12 0.24
C GLY A 101 -3.32 12.53 -0.20
N LEU A 102 -3.06 12.51 -1.50
CA LEU A 102 -1.80 12.99 -2.09
C LEU A 102 -1.63 14.49 -1.87
N SER A 103 -2.67 15.30 -2.11
CA SER A 103 -2.66 16.76 -1.90
C SER A 103 -2.28 17.10 -0.46
N ARG A 104 -2.89 16.44 0.52
CA ARG A 104 -2.57 16.66 1.95
C ARG A 104 -1.17 16.24 2.34
N SER A 105 -0.61 15.30 1.63
CA SER A 105 0.76 14.86 1.87
C SER A 105 1.80 15.89 1.43
N THR A 106 1.45 16.84 0.55
CA THR A 106 2.35 17.89 0.05
C THR A 106 2.76 18.89 1.13
N ALA A 107 2.05 18.95 2.25
CA ALA A 107 2.47 19.70 3.44
C ALA A 107 3.80 19.20 4.03
N THR A 108 4.22 18.00 3.65
CA THR A 108 5.50 17.40 4.04
C THR A 108 6.48 17.50 2.88
N SER A 109 7.72 17.91 3.14
CA SER A 109 8.75 18.11 2.10
C SER A 109 9.13 16.84 1.33
N ASN A 110 8.87 15.64 1.87
CA ASN A 110 9.14 14.37 1.20
C ASN A 110 8.09 13.31 1.62
N PRO A 111 6.89 13.37 1.05
CA PRO A 111 5.81 12.46 1.43
C PRO A 111 6.11 11.04 0.97
N SER A 112 6.08 10.08 1.91
CA SER A 112 6.17 8.66 1.59
C SER A 112 4.77 8.08 1.32
N ILE A 113 4.70 7.00 0.54
CA ILE A 113 3.41 6.30 0.29
C ILE A 113 2.79 5.78 1.60
N LYS A 114 3.63 5.41 2.58
CA LYS A 114 3.18 4.99 3.90
C LYS A 114 2.52 6.13 4.69
N TYR A 115 3.01 7.36 4.53
CA TYR A 115 2.41 8.53 5.14
C TYR A 115 1.04 8.82 4.52
N ILE A 116 0.94 8.72 3.19
CA ILE A 116 -0.33 8.86 2.46
C ILE A 116 -1.32 7.77 2.89
N ASP A 117 -0.85 6.53 3.04
CA ASP A 117 -1.67 5.43 3.55
C ASP A 117 -2.22 5.72 4.95
N ALA A 118 -1.45 6.33 5.82
CA ALA A 118 -1.95 6.71 7.15
C ALA A 118 -3.11 7.71 7.07
N ILE A 119 -3.04 8.69 6.16
CA ILE A 119 -4.12 9.65 5.91
C ILE A 119 -5.37 8.92 5.39
N ILE A 120 -5.24 8.18 4.29
CA ILE A 120 -6.35 7.48 3.62
C ILE A 120 -6.98 6.44 4.57
N SER A 121 -6.16 5.66 5.28
CA SER A 121 -6.65 4.69 6.26
C SER A 121 -7.37 5.34 7.45
N SER A 122 -7.02 6.58 7.80
CA SER A 122 -7.74 7.32 8.85
C SER A 122 -9.16 7.69 8.41
N TRP A 123 -9.35 8.03 7.14
CA TRP A 123 -10.66 8.33 6.57
C TRP A 123 -11.54 7.08 6.50
N TYR A 124 -10.97 5.96 6.04
CA TYR A 124 -11.67 4.68 6.02
C TYR A 124 -12.17 4.26 7.42
N LYS A 125 -11.31 4.40 8.44
CA LYS A 125 -11.67 4.12 9.85
C LYS A 125 -12.78 5.02 10.40
N LYS A 126 -12.89 6.25 9.86
CA LYS A 126 -13.95 7.20 10.22
C LYS A 126 -15.25 6.95 9.43
N GLY A 127 -15.24 6.02 8.48
CA GLY A 127 -16.39 5.68 7.65
C GLY A 127 -16.63 6.62 6.47
N TYR A 128 -15.66 7.48 6.12
CA TYR A 128 -15.77 8.33 4.94
C TYR A 128 -15.57 7.50 3.68
N GLN A 129 -16.52 7.54 2.75
CA GLN A 129 -16.47 6.76 1.52
C GLN A 129 -16.23 7.61 0.28
N THR A 130 -16.62 8.87 0.33
CA THR A 130 -16.52 9.81 -0.80
C THR A 130 -15.64 11.01 -0.45
N LEU A 131 -15.16 11.68 -1.49
CA LEU A 131 -14.47 12.97 -1.32
C LEU A 131 -15.35 13.98 -0.58
N GLN A 132 -16.65 13.97 -0.84
CA GLN A 132 -17.59 14.90 -0.18
C GLN A 132 -17.63 14.66 1.34
N ASP A 133 -17.67 13.40 1.79
CA ASP A 133 -17.67 13.08 3.23
C ASP A 133 -16.42 13.65 3.93
N ILE A 134 -15.28 13.62 3.23
CA ILE A 134 -14.02 14.13 3.74
C ILE A 134 -14.06 15.64 3.88
N LEU A 135 -14.55 16.33 2.83
CA LEU A 135 -14.63 17.79 2.81
C LEU A 135 -15.66 18.31 3.83
N ASP A 136 -16.82 17.67 3.94
CA ASP A 136 -17.88 18.04 4.89
C ASP A 136 -17.41 17.87 6.32
N SER A 137 -16.64 16.83 6.62
CA SER A 137 -16.08 16.60 7.95
C SER A 137 -15.14 17.71 8.43
N GLU A 138 -14.61 18.51 7.52
CA GLU A 138 -13.73 19.64 7.85
C GLU A 138 -14.49 20.96 8.00
N MET A 139 -15.69 21.04 7.39
CA MET A 139 -16.58 22.19 7.57
C MET A 139 -17.35 22.14 8.89
N GLU A 140 -17.47 20.96 9.51
CA GLU A 140 -18.00 20.88 10.87
C GLU A 140 -17.03 21.56 11.84
N PRO A 141 -17.51 22.52 12.67
CA PRO A 141 -16.64 23.13 13.69
C PRO A 141 -16.13 22.02 14.58
N LYS A 142 -14.81 21.86 14.67
CA LYS A 142 -14.18 20.95 15.62
C LYS A 142 -14.74 21.32 17.00
N ILE A 143 -15.64 20.49 17.52
CA ILE A 143 -15.97 20.54 18.93
C ILE A 143 -14.64 20.26 19.63
N GLU A 144 -14.03 21.32 20.15
CA GLU A 144 -12.86 21.19 21.00
C GLU A 144 -13.24 20.28 22.16
N THR A 145 -12.94 19.00 22.03
CA THR A 145 -12.85 18.15 23.22
C THR A 145 -11.71 18.75 24.02
N LYS A 146 -12.08 19.52 25.05
CA LYS A 146 -11.12 20.04 26.03
C LYS A 146 -10.14 18.91 26.36
N PRO A 147 -8.84 19.16 26.33
CA PRO A 147 -7.87 18.14 26.73
C PRO A 147 -8.30 17.66 28.11
N ILE A 148 -8.53 16.37 28.27
CA ILE A 148 -8.65 15.77 29.60
C ILE A 148 -7.32 16.12 30.25
N GLU A 149 -7.36 16.99 31.26
CA GLU A 149 -6.21 17.25 32.13
C GLU A 149 -5.77 15.90 32.71
N VAL A 150 -4.87 15.23 32.02
CA VAL A 150 -4.11 14.16 32.63
C VAL A 150 -3.27 14.86 33.70
N LYS A 151 -3.73 14.83 34.96
CA LYS A 151 -2.92 15.24 36.08
C LYS A 151 -1.57 14.55 35.89
N LYS A 152 -0.55 15.33 35.55
CA LYS A 152 0.82 14.84 35.54
C LYS A 152 1.10 14.30 36.91
N VAL A 153 1.12 12.97 37.03
CA VAL A 153 1.74 12.33 38.17
C VAL A 153 3.20 12.77 38.10
N VAL A 154 3.55 13.68 39.00
CA VAL A 154 4.94 14.10 39.20
C VAL A 154 5.66 12.89 39.74
N VAL A 155 6.19 12.05 38.89
CA VAL A 155 7.13 11.01 39.26
C VAL A 155 8.41 11.75 39.64
N ASP A 156 8.70 11.78 40.93
CA ASP A 156 9.89 12.39 41.46
C ASP A 156 11.13 11.67 40.90
N LYS A 157 11.76 12.30 39.90
CA LYS A 157 12.89 11.76 39.16
C LYS A 157 14.18 11.60 40.00
N LYS A 158 14.12 11.96 41.29
CA LYS A 158 15.30 11.90 42.17
C LYS A 158 15.56 10.54 42.84
N LYS A 159 14.67 9.53 42.68
CA LYS A 159 14.84 8.22 43.33
C LYS A 159 15.28 7.09 42.40
N SER A 160 15.49 7.30 41.11
CA SER A 160 15.73 6.20 40.17
C SER A 160 17.22 5.91 39.86
N TYR A 161 18.14 6.71 40.40
CA TYR A 161 19.57 6.55 40.08
C TYR A 161 20.46 6.01 41.23
N GLN A 162 19.84 5.66 42.40
CA GLN A 162 20.60 5.19 43.55
C GLN A 162 20.74 3.67 43.68
N ASN A 163 20.21 2.89 42.81
CA ASN A 163 20.29 1.42 42.85
C ASN A 163 21.17 0.79 41.78
N TYR A 164 22.11 1.53 41.21
CA TYR A 164 23.11 0.94 40.31
C TYR A 164 24.39 0.72 41.13
N ALA A 165 24.54 -0.48 41.70
CA ALA A 165 25.83 -0.91 42.21
C ALA A 165 26.78 -1.13 41.02
N PRO A 166 27.97 -0.49 41.01
CA PRO A 166 28.96 -0.77 39.97
C PRO A 166 29.32 -2.27 40.00
N ARG A 167 29.30 -2.91 38.84
CA ARG A 167 29.87 -4.26 38.74
C ARG A 167 31.37 -4.14 38.92
N GLU A 168 31.92 -4.76 39.96
CA GLU A 168 33.35 -5.00 40.02
C GLU A 168 33.68 -6.00 38.95
N TYR A 169 34.50 -5.60 37.98
CA TYR A 169 35.15 -6.51 37.06
C TYR A 169 36.43 -7.02 37.78
N ASP A 170 36.42 -8.28 38.18
CA ASP A 170 37.63 -8.97 38.49
C ASP A 170 38.49 -8.97 37.22
N SER A 171 39.68 -8.38 37.32
CA SER A 171 40.69 -8.41 36.30
C SER A 171 41.37 -9.77 36.37
N ASP A 172 40.80 -10.79 35.69
CA ASP A 172 41.53 -12.00 35.40
C ASP A 172 42.60 -11.73 34.33
N GLU A 173 43.73 -11.24 34.80
CA GLU A 173 45.02 -11.29 34.13
C GLU A 173 45.54 -12.75 34.16
N ASP A 174 44.90 -13.71 33.49
CA ASP A 174 45.47 -15.04 33.31
C ASP A 174 44.79 -15.79 32.16
N PHE A 175 44.86 -15.25 30.94
CA PHE A 175 44.41 -16.00 29.78
C PHE A 175 45.32 -15.93 28.54
N TYR A 176 46.60 -15.63 28.72
CA TYR A 176 47.58 -15.77 27.65
C TYR A 176 48.89 -16.35 28.20
N ASP A 177 48.88 -17.63 28.55
CA ASP A 177 50.08 -18.48 28.49
C ASP A 177 49.59 -19.91 28.27
N GLU A 178 49.90 -20.44 27.11
CA GLU A 178 50.20 -21.79 26.66
C GLU A 178 49.72 -22.08 25.24
N VAL A 179 50.76 -22.27 24.39
CA VAL A 179 50.91 -22.93 23.10
C VAL A 179 50.81 -22.00 21.88
#